data_778dd159f858d1d4f2ae946ab55536dd
#
_entry.id   778dd159f858d1d4f2ae946ab55536dd
#
_cell.length_a   1.000
_cell.length_b   1.000
_cell.length_c   1.000
_cell.angle_alpha   90.00
_cell.angle_beta   90.00
_cell.angle_gamma   90.00
#
_symmetry.space_group_name_H-M   'P 1'
#
loop_
_entity.id
_entity.type
_entity.pdbx_description
1 polymer ?
#
loop_
_entity_poly.entity_id
_entity_poly.type
_entity_poly.pdbx_seq_one_letter_code
_entity_poly.pdbx_strand_id
1 'polypeptide(L)'
;GINSYTFSKNGVLVQPLKISKQVLEKLEDNMCLFFTKFSRSADSILKKQNTQTKKKNKKIIENLMFNKALGVKSKKLLENGKLDDFAEILNEQWRCKFERSPETINPRIRFLYNLGLNNGALGGKLVGAGGGGFLLFYAENKEKLKSAMSKEGIKELRFNFDFNGVTRII
;
A
#
# COMPACT_ATOMS: atom_id res chain seq x y z
N GLY A 1 6.31 3.22 -14.42
CA GLY A 1 7.09 3.98 -13.44
C GLY A 1 6.28 4.37 -12.21
N ILE A 2 6.93 5.00 -11.25
CA ILE A 2 6.28 5.47 -10.03
C ILE A 2 5.79 6.91 -10.26
N ASN A 3 4.49 7.14 -10.09
CA ASN A 3 3.85 8.41 -10.40
C ASN A 3 3.06 8.96 -9.22
N SER A 4 2.98 10.26 -9.15
CA SER A 4 2.09 11.02 -8.28
C SER A 4 0.84 11.45 -9.06
N TYR A 5 -0.34 11.15 -8.54
CA TYR A 5 -1.62 11.54 -9.12
C TYR A 5 -2.28 12.59 -8.22
N THR A 6 -2.55 13.76 -8.76
CA THR A 6 -3.28 14.82 -8.06
C THR A 6 -4.65 15.00 -8.69
N PHE A 7 -5.70 14.62 -7.97
CA PHE A 7 -7.08 14.76 -8.40
C PHE A 7 -7.64 16.11 -7.96
N SER A 8 -8.23 16.85 -8.89
CA SER A 8 -8.86 18.15 -8.66
C SER A 8 -10.19 18.27 -9.41
N LYS A 9 -10.91 19.37 -9.20
CA LYS A 9 -12.12 19.67 -9.98
C LYS A 9 -11.82 19.86 -11.47
N ASN A 10 -10.59 20.28 -11.79
CA ASN A 10 -10.18 20.60 -13.18
C ASN A 10 -9.53 19.41 -13.89
N GLY A 11 -9.49 18.23 -13.28
CA GLY A 11 -8.91 17.02 -13.86
C GLY A 11 -7.85 16.36 -12.98
N VAL A 12 -7.06 15.49 -13.59
CA VAL A 12 -6.01 14.71 -12.96
C VAL A 12 -4.65 15.14 -13.49
N LEU A 13 -3.76 15.55 -12.58
CA LEU A 13 -2.37 15.82 -12.89
C LEU A 13 -1.54 14.57 -12.53
N VAL A 14 -0.80 14.06 -13.51
CA VAL A 14 0.12 12.93 -13.33
C VAL A 14 1.54 13.42 -13.43
N GLN A 15 2.37 13.13 -12.44
CA GLN A 15 3.78 13.53 -12.40
C GLN A 15 4.65 12.33 -12.04
N PRO A 16 5.63 11.94 -12.85
CA PRO A 16 6.64 10.96 -12.46
C PRO A 16 7.39 11.44 -11.21
N LEU A 17 7.68 10.53 -10.29
CA LEU A 17 8.53 10.83 -9.15
C LEU A 17 10.00 10.90 -9.58
N LYS A 18 10.71 11.87 -9.04
CA LYS A 18 12.15 12.05 -9.29
C LYS A 18 12.95 11.18 -8.31
N ILE A 19 12.98 9.89 -8.55
CA ILE A 19 13.70 8.91 -7.72
C ILE A 19 15.01 8.53 -8.44
N SER A 20 16.13 8.51 -7.73
CA SER A 20 17.40 8.05 -8.30
C SER A 20 17.34 6.54 -8.57
N LYS A 21 18.14 6.09 -9.55
CA LYS A 21 18.20 4.67 -9.90
C LYS A 21 18.56 3.80 -8.71
N GLN A 22 19.53 4.21 -7.90
CA GLN A 22 19.95 3.50 -6.70
C GLN A 22 18.83 3.36 -5.66
N VAL A 23 18.04 4.42 -5.45
CA VAL A 23 16.90 4.39 -4.53
C VAL A 23 15.78 3.49 -5.07
N LEU A 24 15.56 3.51 -6.39
CA LEU A 24 14.57 2.68 -7.04
C LEU A 24 14.91 1.19 -6.93
N GLU A 25 16.17 0.83 -7.19
CA GLU A 25 16.69 -0.54 -7.05
C GLU A 25 16.54 -1.02 -5.60
N LYS A 26 16.99 -0.20 -4.62
CA LYS A 26 16.83 -0.53 -3.20
C LYS A 26 15.36 -0.68 -2.79
N LEU A 27 14.47 0.17 -3.31
CA LEU A 27 13.03 0.07 -3.06
C LEU A 27 12.48 -1.25 -3.61
N GLU A 28 12.77 -1.60 -4.86
CA GLU A 28 12.32 -2.81 -5.52
C GLU A 28 12.85 -4.06 -4.81
N ASP A 29 14.13 -4.03 -4.45
CA ASP A 29 14.77 -5.12 -3.73
C ASP A 29 14.16 -5.40 -2.36
N ASN A 30 13.72 -4.37 -1.64
CA ASN A 30 13.17 -4.52 -0.29
C ASN A 30 11.65 -4.66 -0.24
N MET A 31 10.97 -4.45 -1.36
CA MET A 31 9.52 -4.67 -1.42
C MET A 31 9.18 -6.15 -1.58
N CYS A 32 8.22 -6.62 -0.79
CA CYS A 32 7.67 -7.97 -0.86
C CYS A 32 6.16 -7.93 -0.99
N LEU A 33 5.62 -8.66 -1.96
CA LEU A 33 4.18 -8.72 -2.24
C LEU A 33 3.65 -10.13 -1.97
N PHE A 34 2.60 -10.25 -1.16
CA PHE A 34 2.01 -11.53 -0.76
C PHE A 34 0.51 -11.54 -1.03
N PHE A 35 0.03 -12.52 -1.81
CA PHE A 35 -1.39 -12.71 -2.02
C PHE A 35 -2.03 -13.33 -0.78
N THR A 36 -3.02 -12.65 -0.20
CA THR A 36 -3.68 -13.07 1.05
C THR A 36 -4.62 -14.27 0.92
N LYS A 37 -4.86 -14.76 -0.30
CA LYS A 37 -5.88 -15.77 -0.65
C LYS A 37 -7.33 -15.33 -0.40
N PHE A 38 -7.55 -14.06 -0.05
CA PHE A 38 -8.88 -13.47 0.07
C PHE A 38 -9.09 -12.45 -1.05
N SER A 39 -10.27 -12.47 -1.63
CA SER A 39 -10.72 -11.49 -2.60
C SER A 39 -12.14 -11.06 -2.25
N ARG A 40 -12.41 -9.76 -2.28
CA ARG A 40 -13.75 -9.18 -2.14
C ARG A 40 -13.95 -8.11 -3.20
N SER A 41 -15.18 -7.91 -3.62
CA SER A 41 -15.51 -6.82 -4.53
C SER A 41 -15.13 -5.48 -3.92
N ALA A 42 -14.30 -4.71 -4.64
CA ALA A 42 -13.94 -3.35 -4.26
C ALA A 42 -15.17 -2.42 -4.22
N ASP A 43 -16.14 -2.66 -5.08
CA ASP A 43 -17.36 -1.84 -5.21
C ASP A 43 -18.14 -1.69 -3.93
N SER A 44 -18.36 -2.80 -3.19
CA SER A 44 -19.11 -2.77 -1.95
C SER A 44 -18.44 -1.90 -0.88
N ILE A 45 -17.11 -1.97 -0.79
CA ILE A 45 -16.29 -1.20 0.16
C ILE A 45 -16.28 0.27 -0.23
N LEU A 46 -16.06 0.58 -1.51
CA LEU A 46 -16.02 1.94 -2.01
C LEU A 46 -17.39 2.62 -1.97
N LYS A 47 -18.49 1.91 -2.27
CA LYS A 47 -19.86 2.41 -2.12
C LYS A 47 -20.15 2.81 -0.67
N LYS A 48 -19.82 1.96 0.31
CA LYS A 48 -19.98 2.24 1.73
C LYS A 48 -19.18 3.47 2.16
N GLN A 49 -17.91 3.54 1.78
CA GLN A 49 -17.04 4.68 2.05
C GLN A 49 -17.61 5.98 1.44
N ASN A 50 -18.05 5.94 0.18
CA ASN A 50 -18.65 7.09 -0.49
C ASN A 50 -19.93 7.57 0.21
N THR A 51 -20.80 6.65 0.64
CA THR A 51 -22.01 6.97 1.39
C THR A 51 -21.68 7.68 2.70
N GLN A 52 -20.71 7.21 3.47
CA GLN A 52 -20.29 7.83 4.71
C GLN A 52 -19.66 9.22 4.49
N THR A 53 -18.89 9.38 3.43
CA THR A 53 -18.30 10.67 3.05
C THR A 53 -19.39 11.68 2.65
N LYS A 54 -20.38 11.25 1.86
CA LYS A 54 -21.53 12.11 1.47
C LYS A 54 -22.37 12.52 2.68
N LYS A 55 -22.50 11.68 3.69
CA LYS A 55 -23.15 12.02 4.96
C LYS A 55 -22.33 12.98 5.83
N LYS A 56 -21.20 13.51 5.33
CA LYS A 56 -20.29 14.41 6.04
C LYS A 56 -19.82 13.88 7.40
N ASN A 57 -19.61 12.58 7.50
CA ASN A 57 -19.07 11.99 8.72
C ASN A 57 -17.68 12.56 8.99
N LYS A 58 -17.57 13.40 10.03
CA LYS A 58 -16.36 14.17 10.37
C LYS A 58 -15.15 13.26 10.55
N LYS A 59 -15.31 12.15 11.28
CA LYS A 59 -14.23 11.18 11.54
C LYS A 59 -13.70 10.53 10.25
N ILE A 60 -14.58 10.20 9.31
CA ILE A 60 -14.19 9.64 8.00
C ILE A 60 -13.45 10.70 7.17
N ILE A 61 -13.93 11.93 7.16
CA ILE A 61 -13.29 13.04 6.41
C ILE A 61 -11.89 13.31 6.98
N GLU A 62 -11.74 13.41 8.30
CA GLU A 62 -10.45 13.62 8.96
C GLU A 62 -9.46 12.50 8.62
N ASN A 63 -9.89 11.23 8.69
CA ASN A 63 -9.08 10.08 8.30
C ASN A 63 -8.65 10.15 6.82
N LEU A 64 -9.53 10.54 5.90
CA LEU A 64 -9.20 10.70 4.49
C LEU A 64 -8.22 11.84 4.25
N MET A 65 -8.38 12.97 4.95
CA MET A 65 -7.46 14.11 4.87
C MET A 65 -6.08 13.75 5.41
N PHE A 66 -6.02 13.02 6.52
CA PHE A 66 -4.77 12.50 7.06
C PHE A 66 -4.09 11.53 6.06
N ASN A 67 -4.84 10.59 5.51
CA ASN A 67 -4.31 9.67 4.49
C ASN A 67 -3.80 10.41 3.23
N LYS A 68 -4.45 11.51 2.82
CA LYS A 68 -3.97 12.39 1.75
C LYS A 68 -2.62 13.03 2.12
N ALA A 69 -2.48 13.53 3.34
CA ALA A 69 -1.20 14.09 3.82
C ALA A 69 -0.07 13.04 3.82
N LEU A 70 -0.37 11.79 4.21
CA LEU A 70 0.57 10.67 4.11
C LEU A 70 1.03 10.43 2.67
N GLY A 71 0.13 10.58 1.68
CA GLY A 71 0.50 10.48 0.25
C GLY A 71 1.51 11.54 -0.17
N VAL A 72 1.32 12.78 0.26
CA VAL A 72 2.28 13.89 0.00
C VAL A 72 3.62 13.63 0.68
N LYS A 73 3.61 13.14 1.92
CA LYS A 73 4.83 12.77 2.66
C LYS A 73 5.55 11.62 1.99
N SER A 74 4.83 10.58 1.54
CA SER A 74 5.39 9.43 0.80
C SER A 74 6.19 9.88 -0.43
N LYS A 75 5.63 10.79 -1.24
CA LYS A 75 6.33 11.35 -2.41
C LYS A 75 7.68 11.93 -2.01
N LYS A 76 7.72 12.81 -1.00
CA LYS A 76 8.95 13.46 -0.53
C LYS A 76 9.97 12.46 -0.01
N LEU A 77 9.54 11.45 0.74
CA LEU A 77 10.43 10.43 1.30
C LEU A 77 11.07 9.59 0.19
N LEU A 78 10.29 9.16 -0.80
CA LEU A 78 10.78 8.39 -1.94
C LEU A 78 11.77 9.22 -2.78
N GLU A 79 11.45 10.48 -3.09
CA GLU A 79 12.33 11.37 -3.86
C GLU A 79 13.65 11.69 -3.11
N ASN A 80 13.66 11.65 -1.78
CA ASN A 80 14.86 11.86 -0.95
C ASN A 80 15.55 10.55 -0.53
N GLY A 81 15.09 9.39 -1.00
CA GLY A 81 15.69 8.09 -0.68
C GLY A 81 15.52 7.63 0.78
N LYS A 82 14.60 8.23 1.52
CA LYS A 82 14.30 7.89 2.91
C LYS A 82 13.32 6.71 2.97
N LEU A 83 13.80 5.52 2.63
CA LEU A 83 12.96 4.34 2.42
C LEU A 83 12.44 3.75 3.73
N ASP A 84 13.19 3.84 4.82
CA ASP A 84 12.75 3.34 6.13
C ASP A 84 11.62 4.22 6.68
N ASP A 85 11.75 5.56 6.58
CA ASP A 85 10.67 6.48 6.91
C ASP A 85 9.43 6.25 6.02
N PHE A 86 9.64 5.88 4.74
CA PHE A 86 8.55 5.51 3.84
C PHE A 86 7.85 4.22 4.29
N ALA A 87 8.60 3.23 4.81
CA ALA A 87 8.01 2.02 5.38
C ALA A 87 7.06 2.34 6.55
N GLU A 88 7.44 3.28 7.42
CA GLU A 88 6.56 3.74 8.50
C GLU A 88 5.26 4.37 7.95
N ILE A 89 5.33 5.10 6.84
CA ILE A 89 4.11 5.63 6.20
C ILE A 89 3.19 4.51 5.71
N LEU A 90 3.72 3.36 5.29
CA LEU A 90 2.87 2.22 4.92
C LEU A 90 2.08 1.71 6.13
N ASN A 91 2.69 1.67 7.32
CA ASN A 91 2.02 1.30 8.58
C ASN A 91 0.91 2.30 8.93
N GLU A 92 1.19 3.60 8.80
CA GLU A 92 0.20 4.64 9.02
C GLU A 92 -1.00 4.51 8.05
N GLN A 93 -0.74 4.26 6.77
CA GLN A 93 -1.79 4.03 5.78
C GLN A 93 -2.61 2.77 6.09
N TRP A 94 -1.98 1.70 6.58
CA TRP A 94 -2.68 0.51 7.06
C TRP A 94 -3.60 0.85 8.23
N ARG A 95 -3.10 1.60 9.24
CA ARG A 95 -3.90 2.03 10.40
C ARG A 95 -5.10 2.88 9.97
N CYS A 96 -4.91 3.87 9.10
CA CYS A 96 -6.00 4.68 8.54
C CYS A 96 -7.07 3.82 7.86
N LYS A 97 -6.65 2.81 7.10
CA LYS A 97 -7.57 1.91 6.42
C LYS A 97 -8.36 1.07 7.42
N PHE A 98 -7.70 0.56 8.44
CA PHE A 98 -8.32 -0.22 9.50
C PHE A 98 -9.34 0.59 10.30
N GLU A 99 -8.99 1.80 10.71
CA GLU A 99 -9.88 2.70 11.46
C GLU A 99 -11.12 3.11 10.66
N ARG A 100 -10.95 3.31 9.34
CA ARG A 100 -12.04 3.71 8.44
C ARG A 100 -13.06 2.60 8.20
N SER A 101 -12.64 1.36 8.17
CA SER A 101 -13.49 0.23 7.83
C SER A 101 -13.02 -1.06 8.50
N PRO A 102 -13.05 -1.15 9.84
CA PRO A 102 -12.51 -2.29 10.59
C PRO A 102 -13.20 -3.60 10.23
N GLU A 103 -14.49 -3.55 9.93
CA GLU A 103 -15.31 -4.71 9.59
C GLU A 103 -15.00 -5.30 8.19
N THR A 104 -14.28 -4.57 7.35
CA THR A 104 -13.92 -5.05 6.01
C THR A 104 -12.63 -5.85 6.02
N ILE A 105 -11.81 -5.72 7.06
CA ILE A 105 -10.52 -6.39 7.16
C ILE A 105 -10.69 -7.74 7.84
N ASN A 106 -10.43 -8.80 7.08
CA ASN A 106 -10.46 -10.17 7.57
C ASN A 106 -9.45 -10.37 8.71
N PRO A 107 -9.82 -11.05 9.84
CA PRO A 107 -8.90 -11.35 10.94
C PRO A 107 -7.61 -12.05 10.50
N ARG A 108 -7.68 -12.93 9.49
CA ARG A 108 -6.51 -13.59 8.91
C ARG A 108 -5.55 -12.59 8.26
N ILE A 109 -6.06 -11.57 7.56
CA ILE A 109 -5.22 -10.53 6.95
C ILE A 109 -4.49 -9.73 8.04
N ARG A 110 -5.18 -9.42 9.14
CA ARG A 110 -4.56 -8.75 10.30
C ARG A 110 -3.46 -9.60 10.92
N PHE A 111 -3.70 -10.89 11.07
CA PHE A 111 -2.70 -11.83 11.56
C PHE A 111 -1.47 -11.85 10.65
N LEU A 112 -1.65 -11.99 9.34
CA LEU A 112 -0.55 -12.00 8.36
C LEU A 112 0.23 -10.68 8.34
N TYR A 113 -0.45 -9.55 8.49
CA TYR A 113 0.21 -8.25 8.60
C TYR A 113 1.12 -8.19 9.84
N ASN A 114 0.59 -8.56 11.01
CA ASN A 114 1.38 -8.57 12.24
C ASN A 114 2.53 -9.58 12.18
N LEU A 115 2.29 -10.75 11.58
CA LEU A 115 3.33 -11.74 11.33
C LEU A 115 4.49 -11.15 10.52
N GLY A 116 4.18 -10.37 9.47
CA GLY A 116 5.17 -9.69 8.66
C GLY A 116 6.02 -8.72 9.46
N LEU A 117 5.39 -7.84 10.25
CA LEU A 117 6.11 -6.87 11.09
C LEU A 117 7.01 -7.56 12.12
N ASN A 118 6.56 -8.68 12.71
CA ASN A 118 7.36 -9.44 13.70
C ASN A 118 8.49 -10.26 13.06
N ASN A 119 8.54 -10.34 11.74
CA ASN A 119 9.49 -11.18 11.01
C ASN A 119 10.24 -10.44 9.89
N GLY A 120 10.68 -9.22 10.15
CA GLY A 120 11.66 -8.53 9.31
C GLY A 120 11.08 -7.46 8.38
N ALA A 121 9.75 -7.26 8.36
CA ALA A 121 9.18 -6.09 7.70
C ALA A 121 9.29 -4.85 8.61
N LEU A 122 9.75 -3.72 8.07
CA LEU A 122 9.70 -2.41 8.73
C LEU A 122 8.32 -1.79 8.63
N GLY A 123 7.65 -2.00 7.52
CA GLY A 123 6.31 -1.49 7.30
C GLY A 123 5.58 -2.21 6.20
N GLY A 124 4.25 -2.05 6.19
CA GLY A 124 3.42 -2.69 5.18
C GLY A 124 1.99 -2.18 5.14
N LYS A 125 1.28 -2.60 4.11
CA LYS A 125 -0.14 -2.25 3.92
C LYS A 125 -0.87 -3.28 3.06
N LEU A 126 -2.17 -3.33 3.21
CA LEU A 126 -3.04 -4.03 2.27
C LEU A 126 -3.26 -3.16 1.03
N VAL A 127 -2.94 -3.68 -0.14
CA VAL A 127 -3.14 -3.03 -1.44
C VAL A 127 -4.60 -3.13 -1.88
N GLY A 128 -5.11 -2.10 -2.55
CA GLY A 128 -6.49 -2.04 -3.06
C GLY A 128 -7.51 -1.53 -2.05
N ALA A 129 -8.80 -1.83 -2.26
CA ALA A 129 -9.92 -1.26 -1.50
C ALA A 129 -10.01 -1.69 -0.04
N GLY A 130 -9.40 -2.82 0.38
CA GLY A 130 -9.31 -3.21 1.77
C GLY A 130 -9.98 -4.55 2.15
N GLY A 131 -10.71 -5.17 1.25
CA GLY A 131 -11.43 -6.43 1.53
C GLY A 131 -10.62 -7.71 1.33
N GLY A 132 -9.39 -7.61 0.85
CA GLY A 132 -8.52 -8.72 0.46
C GLY A 132 -7.51 -8.27 -0.59
N GLY A 133 -6.90 -9.21 -1.30
CA GLY A 133 -5.88 -8.94 -2.30
C GLY A 133 -4.47 -9.18 -1.79
N PHE A 134 -3.61 -8.17 -1.84
CA PHE A 134 -2.20 -8.31 -1.55
C PHE A 134 -1.77 -7.51 -0.31
N LEU A 135 -0.93 -8.12 0.52
CA LEU A 135 -0.11 -7.40 1.49
C LEU A 135 1.21 -7.02 0.84
N LEU A 136 1.55 -5.74 0.92
CA LEU A 136 2.81 -5.19 0.46
C LEU A 136 3.61 -4.79 1.69
N PHE A 137 4.84 -5.27 1.78
CA PHE A 137 5.79 -4.95 2.84
C PHE A 137 7.06 -4.33 2.27
N TYR A 138 7.66 -3.45 3.03
CA TYR A 138 9.07 -3.08 2.90
C TYR A 138 9.83 -3.78 4.02
N ALA A 139 10.82 -4.60 3.68
CA ALA A 139 11.49 -5.48 4.62
C ALA A 139 13.02 -5.35 4.54
N GLU A 140 13.66 -5.18 5.70
CA GLU A 140 15.11 -5.28 5.81
C GLU A 140 15.58 -6.74 5.75
N ASN A 141 14.82 -7.65 6.36
CA ASN A 141 15.11 -9.07 6.34
C ASN A 141 14.04 -9.84 5.58
N LYS A 142 14.16 -9.81 4.25
CA LYS A 142 13.20 -10.49 3.35
C LYS A 142 13.14 -12.02 3.59
N GLU A 143 14.24 -12.64 3.87
CA GLU A 143 14.28 -14.10 4.03
C GLU A 143 13.52 -14.54 5.27
N LYS A 144 13.67 -13.82 6.38
CA LYS A 144 12.88 -14.06 7.59
C LYS A 144 11.38 -13.85 7.33
N LEU A 145 11.02 -12.77 6.63
CA LEU A 145 9.63 -12.46 6.26
C LEU A 145 9.04 -13.56 5.36
N LYS A 146 9.75 -13.95 4.30
CA LYS A 146 9.31 -14.99 3.36
C LYS A 146 9.13 -16.33 4.04
N SER A 147 10.10 -16.72 4.91
CA SER A 147 10.01 -17.96 5.68
C SER A 147 8.77 -17.98 6.58
N ALA A 148 8.51 -16.89 7.30
CA ALA A 148 7.32 -16.78 8.16
C ALA A 148 6.02 -16.86 7.36
N MET A 149 5.92 -16.13 6.25
CA MET A 149 4.74 -16.16 5.37
C MET A 149 4.53 -17.54 4.73
N SER A 150 5.62 -18.19 4.32
CA SER A 150 5.56 -19.53 3.70
C SER A 150 5.03 -20.59 4.66
N LYS A 151 5.37 -20.54 5.95
CA LYS A 151 4.80 -21.43 6.98
C LYS A 151 3.29 -21.29 7.11
N GLU A 152 2.75 -20.13 6.78
CA GLU A 152 1.31 -19.85 6.74
C GLU A 152 0.68 -20.18 5.37
N GLY A 153 1.45 -20.80 4.47
CA GLY A 153 1.01 -21.15 3.12
C GLY A 153 0.87 -19.95 2.19
N ILE A 154 1.47 -18.80 2.52
CA ILE A 154 1.44 -17.58 1.72
C ILE A 154 2.80 -17.42 1.02
N LYS A 155 2.77 -17.41 -0.33
CA LYS A 155 3.98 -17.27 -1.15
C LYS A 155 4.13 -15.83 -1.63
N GLU A 156 5.39 -15.39 -1.75
CA GLU A 156 5.73 -14.12 -2.39
C GLU A 156 5.36 -14.15 -3.87
N LEU A 157 4.80 -13.06 -4.35
CA LEU A 157 4.67 -12.75 -5.77
C LEU A 157 5.74 -11.71 -6.12
N ARG A 158 6.71 -12.10 -6.94
CA ARG A 158 7.74 -11.17 -7.42
C ARG A 158 7.16 -10.22 -8.45
N PHE A 159 7.58 -8.99 -8.41
CA PHE A 159 7.22 -7.95 -9.37
C PHE A 159 8.41 -7.03 -9.63
N ASN A 160 8.39 -6.33 -10.75
CA ASN A 160 9.34 -5.29 -11.09
C ASN A 160 8.56 -4.01 -11.43
N PHE A 161 9.19 -2.84 -11.24
CA PHE A 161 8.61 -1.60 -11.71
C PHE A 161 8.71 -1.51 -13.25
N ASP A 162 7.57 -1.36 -13.90
CA ASP A 162 7.50 -1.14 -15.33
C ASP A 162 7.52 0.36 -15.65
N PHE A 163 8.37 0.76 -16.59
CA PHE A 163 8.52 2.14 -17.05
C PHE A 163 8.04 2.35 -18.49
N ASN A 164 7.75 1.28 -19.22
CA ASN A 164 7.31 1.35 -20.62
C ASN A 164 5.82 1.63 -20.76
N GLY A 165 5.03 1.27 -19.73
CA GLY A 165 3.59 1.43 -19.74
C GLY A 165 2.89 0.51 -20.76
N VAL A 166 1.79 0.99 -21.32
CA VAL A 166 1.04 0.24 -22.34
C VAL A 166 1.77 0.30 -23.67
N THR A 167 2.21 -0.85 -24.19
CA THR A 167 2.81 -0.99 -25.51
C THR A 167 1.87 -1.73 -26.44
N ARG A 168 1.76 -1.26 -27.70
CA ARG A 168 1.03 -1.98 -28.73
C ARG A 168 1.88 -3.13 -29.24
N ILE A 169 1.37 -4.35 -29.13
CA ILE A 169 1.96 -5.52 -29.80
C ILE A 169 1.44 -5.52 -31.22
N ILE A 170 2.34 -5.40 -32.20
CA ILE A 170 2.05 -5.44 -33.64
C ILE A 170 2.34 -6.85 -34.11
#